data_49a32e5530769699d26343ed822c580e
#
_entry.id   49a32e5530769699d26343ed822c580e
#
_cell.length_a   1.000
_cell.length_b   1.000
_cell.length_c   1.000
_cell.angle_alpha   90.00
_cell.angle_beta   90.00
_cell.angle_gamma   90.00
#
_symmetry.space_group_name_H-M   'P 1'
#
loop_
_entity.id
_entity.type
_entity.pdbx_description
1 polymer ?
#
loop_
_entity_poly.entity_id
_entity_poly.type
_entity_poly.pdbx_seq_one_letter_code
_entity_poly.pdbx_strand_id
1 'polypeptide(L)'
;MTAPNVEILPERIVNLKAENDRLCGIVLKNGVELAVDGLFCLRESVSPAALLPGLNISSGHIEVDRYMATNLPGCFAAGDCTGRPYQYVKAAGEGNVAAHSIVEYLARHNNK
;
A
#
# COMPACT_ATOMS: atom_id res chain seq x y z
N MET A 1 -9.25 -2.94 24.24
CA MET A 1 -8.33 -2.47 25.31
C MET A 1 -7.29 -1.58 24.64
N THR A 2 -7.22 -0.32 25.01
CA THR A 2 -6.12 0.58 24.61
C THR A 2 -4.93 0.32 25.52
N ALA A 3 -3.72 0.25 24.98
CA ALA A 3 -2.52 0.18 25.79
C ALA A 3 -2.39 1.45 26.65
N PRO A 4 -1.81 1.39 27.86
CA PRO A 4 -1.78 2.52 28.80
C PRO A 4 -1.01 3.75 28.29
N ASN A 5 -0.27 3.60 27.20
CA ASN A 5 0.51 4.64 26.53
C ASN A 5 -0.10 5.07 25.19
N VAL A 6 -1.37 4.71 24.90
CA VAL A 6 -2.07 5.05 23.67
C VAL A 6 -3.32 5.86 24.00
N GLU A 7 -3.42 7.03 23.40
CA GLU A 7 -4.62 7.87 23.42
C GLU A 7 -5.26 7.89 22.03
N ILE A 8 -6.57 7.73 21.97
CA ILE A 8 -7.34 7.80 20.72
C ILE A 8 -8.05 9.15 20.69
N LEU A 9 -7.69 9.96 19.71
CA LEU A 9 -8.30 11.26 19.45
C LEU A 9 -9.18 11.15 18.19
N PRO A 10 -10.48 11.46 18.27
CA PRO A 10 -11.39 11.35 17.12
C PRO A 10 -11.27 12.51 16.13
N GLU A 11 -10.52 13.54 16.49
CA GLU A 11 -10.38 14.76 15.71
C GLU A 11 -9.42 14.62 14.53
N ARG A 12 -9.75 15.28 13.44
CA ARG A 12 -8.89 15.32 12.25
C ARG A 12 -7.73 16.30 12.45
N ILE A 13 -6.56 15.91 11.97
CA ILE A 13 -5.43 16.82 11.80
C ILE A 13 -5.73 17.75 10.63
N VAL A 14 -5.58 19.04 10.84
CA VAL A 14 -5.80 20.09 9.81
C VAL A 14 -4.53 20.84 9.45
N ASN A 15 -3.51 20.83 10.31
CA ASN A 15 -2.24 21.47 10.02
C ASN A 15 -1.08 20.77 10.72
N LEU A 16 0.13 20.97 10.20
CA LEU A 16 1.39 20.51 10.78
C LEU A 16 2.20 21.72 11.22
N LYS A 17 2.88 21.59 12.35
CA LYS A 17 3.84 22.58 12.82
C LYS A 17 5.26 22.04 12.62
N ALA A 18 6.10 22.86 12.02
CA ALA A 18 7.51 22.51 11.83
C ALA A 18 8.39 23.71 12.22
N GLU A 19 9.50 23.41 12.85
CA GLU A 19 10.56 24.36 13.18
C GLU A 19 11.89 23.81 12.65
N ASN A 20 12.64 24.63 11.94
CA ASN A 20 13.92 24.24 11.34
C ASN A 20 13.83 22.93 10.52
N ASP A 21 12.81 22.82 9.66
CA ASP A 21 12.49 21.64 8.83
C ASP A 21 12.21 20.33 9.61
N ARG A 22 11.89 20.45 10.90
CA ARG A 22 11.50 19.31 11.74
C ARG A 22 10.07 19.48 12.22
N LEU A 23 9.30 18.39 12.13
CA LEU A 23 7.97 18.33 12.72
C LEU A 23 8.08 18.53 14.24
N CYS A 24 7.32 19.48 14.79
CA CYS A 24 7.26 19.74 16.23
C CYS A 24 5.83 19.69 16.77
N GLY A 25 4.82 19.61 15.92
CA GLY A 25 3.45 19.55 16.38
C GLY A 25 2.43 19.35 15.27
N ILE A 26 1.20 19.08 15.71
CA ILE A 26 0.01 18.98 14.85
C ILE A 26 -1.10 19.86 15.41
N VAL A 27 -1.96 20.35 14.53
CA VAL A 27 -3.16 21.11 14.89
C VAL A 27 -4.39 20.29 14.52
N LEU A 28 -5.27 20.08 15.47
CA LEU A 28 -6.53 19.37 15.27
C LEU A 28 -7.63 20.34 14.81
N LYS A 29 -8.68 19.81 14.20
CA LYS A 29 -9.81 20.59 13.68
C LYS A 29 -10.52 21.43 14.75
N ASN A 30 -10.52 20.98 15.99
CA ASN A 30 -11.07 21.71 17.13
C ASN A 30 -10.15 22.80 17.69
N GLY A 31 -8.98 23.04 17.04
CA GLY A 31 -8.01 24.05 17.44
C GLY A 31 -7.00 23.58 18.49
N VAL A 32 -7.09 22.36 18.98
CA VAL A 32 -6.11 21.80 19.93
C VAL A 32 -4.79 21.57 19.19
N GLU A 33 -3.70 21.99 19.82
CA GLU A 33 -2.34 21.77 19.35
C GLU A 33 -1.67 20.68 20.20
N LEU A 34 -1.05 19.74 19.54
CA LEU A 34 -0.31 18.65 20.18
C LEU A 34 1.14 18.67 19.73
N ALA A 35 2.06 18.64 20.68
CA ALA A 35 3.47 18.41 20.39
C ALA A 35 3.68 16.96 19.98
N VAL A 36 4.37 16.74 18.86
CA VAL A 36 4.70 15.40 18.36
C VAL A 36 6.09 15.40 17.73
N ASP A 37 6.82 14.33 17.90
CA ASP A 37 8.15 14.12 17.32
C ASP A 37 8.10 13.40 15.96
N GLY A 38 6.97 12.79 15.63
CA GLY A 38 6.76 12.07 14.38
C GLY A 38 5.29 11.84 14.08
N LEU A 39 4.96 11.70 12.81
CA LEU A 39 3.61 11.43 12.33
C LEU A 39 3.63 10.32 11.28
N PHE A 40 2.87 9.25 11.51
CA PHE A 40 2.60 8.20 10.53
C PHE A 40 1.23 8.42 9.91
N CYS A 41 1.19 8.79 8.64
CA CYS A 41 -0.06 8.97 7.90
C CYS A 41 -0.47 7.66 7.24
N LEU A 42 -1.47 6.99 7.82
CA LEU A 42 -2.08 5.81 7.21
C LEU A 42 -3.31 6.25 6.43
N ARG A 43 -3.24 6.17 5.11
CA ARG A 43 -4.34 6.52 4.21
C ARG A 43 -4.76 5.32 3.39
N GLU A 44 -6.02 5.31 2.98
CA GLU A 44 -6.48 4.33 2.00
C GLU A 44 -5.67 4.48 0.71
N SER A 45 -5.22 3.35 0.18
CA SER A 45 -4.54 3.31 -1.12
C SER A 45 -5.53 3.53 -2.26
N VAL A 46 -5.04 3.92 -3.42
CA VAL A 46 -5.83 3.92 -4.64
C VAL A 46 -6.30 2.49 -4.93
N SER A 47 -7.59 2.34 -5.23
CA SER A 47 -8.11 1.02 -5.59
C SER A 47 -7.36 0.48 -6.81
N PRO A 48 -6.89 -0.77 -6.78
CA PRO A 48 -6.25 -1.39 -7.95
C PRO A 48 -7.12 -1.34 -9.22
N ALA A 49 -8.45 -1.41 -9.05
CA ALA A 49 -9.40 -1.28 -10.16
C ALA A 49 -9.34 0.08 -10.87
N ALA A 50 -8.87 1.13 -10.17
CA ALA A 50 -8.69 2.45 -10.77
C ALA A 50 -7.40 2.57 -11.59
N LEU A 51 -6.44 1.65 -11.41
CA LEU A 51 -5.17 1.66 -12.12
C LEU A 51 -5.29 1.04 -13.52
N LEU A 52 -5.96 -0.10 -13.62
CA LEU A 52 -6.15 -0.83 -14.88
C LEU A 52 -7.59 -1.33 -14.99
N PRO A 53 -8.36 -0.80 -15.95
CA PRO A 53 -9.71 -1.31 -16.23
C PRO A 53 -9.67 -2.79 -16.62
N GLY A 54 -10.58 -3.58 -16.08
CA GLY A 54 -10.72 -5.00 -16.39
C GLY A 54 -9.89 -5.93 -15.52
N LEU A 55 -9.13 -5.42 -14.53
CA LEU A 55 -8.51 -6.28 -13.53
C LEU A 55 -9.58 -6.99 -12.68
N ASN A 56 -9.39 -8.28 -12.44
CA ASN A 56 -10.19 -9.00 -11.45
C ASN A 56 -9.74 -8.60 -10.04
N ILE A 57 -10.72 -8.13 -9.27
CA ILE A 57 -10.52 -7.70 -7.87
C ILE A 57 -11.41 -8.53 -6.96
N SER A 58 -10.83 -9.12 -5.94
CA SER A 58 -11.54 -9.82 -4.87
C SER A 58 -11.16 -9.23 -3.52
N SER A 59 -12.16 -8.90 -2.71
CA SER A 59 -11.97 -8.31 -1.38
C SER A 59 -11.00 -7.11 -1.35
N GLY A 60 -11.00 -6.29 -2.41
CA GLY A 60 -10.14 -5.12 -2.54
C GLY A 60 -8.71 -5.39 -3.02
N HIS A 61 -8.39 -6.64 -3.38
CA HIS A 61 -7.06 -7.05 -3.85
C HIS A 61 -7.12 -7.60 -5.27
N ILE A 62 -6.00 -7.48 -5.99
CA ILE A 62 -5.85 -8.03 -7.34
C ILE A 62 -5.77 -9.54 -7.24
N GLU A 63 -6.63 -10.25 -7.99
CA GLU A 63 -6.52 -11.69 -8.13
C GLU A 63 -5.34 -12.07 -9.01
N VAL A 64 -4.49 -12.95 -8.49
CA VAL A 64 -3.34 -13.48 -9.20
C VAL A 64 -3.28 -15.01 -9.05
N ASP A 65 -2.67 -15.64 -10.01
CA ASP A 65 -2.34 -17.07 -9.90
C ASP A 65 -1.04 -17.29 -9.11
N ARG A 66 -0.60 -18.57 -9.01
CA ARG A 66 0.66 -18.92 -8.31
C ARG A 66 1.92 -18.30 -8.93
N TYR A 67 1.84 -17.79 -10.16
CA TYR A 67 2.91 -17.15 -10.90
C TYR A 67 2.80 -15.63 -10.89
N MET A 68 1.93 -15.08 -10.05
CA MET A 68 1.62 -13.66 -9.92
C MET A 68 1.03 -13.05 -11.19
N ALA A 69 0.53 -13.85 -12.12
CA ALA A 69 -0.16 -13.37 -13.31
C ALA A 69 -1.61 -12.98 -12.97
N THR A 70 -2.05 -11.84 -13.48
CA THR A 70 -3.44 -11.39 -13.39
C THR A 70 -4.28 -11.99 -14.53
N ASN A 71 -5.57 -11.67 -14.55
CA ASN A 71 -6.44 -12.01 -15.69
C ASN A 71 -6.10 -11.24 -16.98
N LEU A 72 -5.32 -10.17 -16.90
CA LEU A 72 -4.90 -9.41 -18.09
C LEU A 72 -3.56 -9.94 -18.60
N PRO A 73 -3.46 -10.35 -19.89
CA PRO A 73 -2.22 -10.87 -20.46
C PRO A 73 -1.06 -9.87 -20.33
N GLY A 74 0.09 -10.33 -19.84
CA GLY A 74 1.28 -9.50 -19.63
C GLY A 74 1.23 -8.59 -18.41
N CYS A 75 0.17 -8.66 -17.62
CA CYS A 75 0.03 -7.91 -16.38
C CYS A 75 0.23 -8.84 -15.17
N PHE A 76 1.14 -8.47 -14.29
CA PHE A 76 1.47 -9.20 -13.08
C PHE A 76 1.30 -8.27 -11.87
N ALA A 77 0.97 -8.84 -10.72
CA ALA A 77 0.83 -8.08 -9.48
C ALA A 77 1.47 -8.85 -8.32
N ALA A 78 2.10 -8.12 -7.40
CA ALA A 78 2.79 -8.70 -6.26
C ALA A 78 2.77 -7.75 -5.06
N GLY A 79 2.87 -8.29 -3.86
CA GLY A 79 2.91 -7.54 -2.62
C GLY A 79 1.54 -7.28 -2.01
N ASP A 80 1.39 -6.16 -1.31
CA ASP A 80 0.18 -5.87 -0.54
C ASP A 80 -1.09 -5.77 -1.40
N CYS A 81 -0.96 -5.39 -2.67
CA CYS A 81 -2.07 -5.30 -3.60
C CYS A 81 -2.70 -6.66 -3.95
N THR A 82 -2.02 -7.78 -3.70
CA THR A 82 -2.51 -9.15 -3.93
C THR A 82 -3.15 -9.79 -2.68
N GLY A 83 -3.13 -9.10 -1.55
CA GLY A 83 -3.78 -9.54 -0.31
C GLY A 83 -2.85 -9.72 0.87
N ARG A 84 -3.43 -10.20 1.98
CA ARG A 84 -2.72 -10.45 3.24
C ARG A 84 -1.82 -11.68 3.17
N PRO A 85 -0.81 -11.78 4.08
CA PRO A 85 -0.40 -10.80 5.08
C PRO A 85 0.39 -9.64 4.46
N TYR A 86 0.23 -8.42 5.00
CA TYR A 86 0.99 -7.25 4.57
C TYR A 86 2.37 -7.27 5.22
N GLN A 87 3.32 -7.95 4.59
CA GLN A 87 4.64 -8.25 5.13
C GLN A 87 5.71 -8.07 4.05
N TYR A 88 6.86 -7.52 4.43
CA TYR A 88 7.98 -7.33 3.52
C TYR A 88 8.44 -8.63 2.87
N VAL A 89 8.51 -9.71 3.65
CA VAL A 89 8.95 -11.04 3.16
C VAL A 89 7.99 -11.58 2.10
N LYS A 90 6.66 -11.43 2.31
CA LYS A 90 5.65 -11.79 1.31
C LYS A 90 5.85 -10.95 0.05
N ALA A 91 5.92 -9.63 0.18
CA ALA A 91 6.07 -8.73 -0.96
C ALA A 91 7.34 -9.03 -1.76
N ALA A 92 8.46 -9.28 -1.09
CA ALA A 92 9.72 -9.65 -1.74
C ALA A 92 9.63 -11.01 -2.45
N GLY A 93 9.02 -12.01 -1.80
CA GLY A 93 8.85 -13.35 -2.40
C GLY A 93 7.94 -13.32 -3.63
N GLU A 94 6.80 -12.66 -3.54
CA GLU A 94 5.89 -12.50 -4.68
C GLU A 94 6.52 -11.68 -5.81
N GLY A 95 7.25 -10.61 -5.47
CA GLY A 95 7.99 -9.81 -6.45
C GLY A 95 9.03 -10.61 -7.21
N ASN A 96 9.75 -11.51 -6.53
CA ASN A 96 10.68 -12.44 -7.17
C ASN A 96 9.95 -13.40 -8.12
N VAL A 97 8.83 -13.99 -7.71
CA VAL A 97 8.03 -14.87 -8.58
C VAL A 97 7.52 -14.09 -9.79
N ALA A 98 6.97 -12.89 -9.59
CA ALA A 98 6.48 -12.05 -10.68
C ALA A 98 7.59 -11.72 -11.69
N ALA A 99 8.78 -11.36 -11.22
CA ALA A 99 9.92 -11.05 -12.09
C ALA A 99 10.31 -12.22 -12.99
N HIS A 100 10.41 -13.44 -12.44
CA HIS A 100 10.69 -14.64 -13.23
C HIS A 100 9.56 -14.95 -14.21
N SER A 101 8.31 -14.80 -13.80
CA SER A 101 7.14 -15.03 -14.65
C SER A 101 7.09 -14.04 -15.83
N ILE A 102 7.46 -12.78 -15.59
CA ILE A 102 7.57 -11.75 -16.64
C ILE A 102 8.64 -12.14 -17.67
N VAL A 103 9.82 -12.59 -17.23
CA VAL A 103 10.91 -13.03 -18.13
C VAL A 103 10.43 -14.18 -19.01
N GLU A 104 9.77 -15.19 -18.43
CA GLU A 104 9.21 -16.31 -19.20
C GLU A 104 8.12 -15.86 -20.16
N TYR A 105 7.24 -14.96 -19.74
CA TYR A 105 6.18 -14.40 -20.59
C TYR A 105 6.79 -13.70 -21.82
N LEU A 106 7.78 -12.84 -21.61
CA LEU A 106 8.45 -12.11 -22.68
C LEU A 106 9.19 -13.06 -23.63
N ALA A 107 9.89 -14.09 -23.11
CA ALA A 107 10.58 -15.08 -23.94
C ALA A 107 9.63 -15.82 -24.89
N ARG A 108 8.40 -16.12 -24.46
CA ARG A 108 7.39 -16.77 -25.29
C ARG A 108 6.74 -15.84 -26.32
N HIS A 109 6.72 -14.54 -26.07
CA HIS A 109 6.01 -13.57 -26.94
C HIS A 109 6.95 -12.75 -27.84
N ASN A 110 8.25 -12.69 -27.56
CA ASN A 110 9.24 -12.01 -28.38
C ASN A 110 9.80 -12.87 -29.53
N ASN A 111 9.41 -14.12 -29.66
CA ASN A 111 9.80 -15.03 -30.73
C ASN A 111 8.80 -15.02 -31.93
N LYS A 112 8.11 -13.90 -32.12
CA LYS A 112 7.25 -13.69 -33.30
C LYS A 112 7.80 -12.58 -34.18
#